data_2e1e53fbeb9f500a38a19de08cb5907e
#
_entry.id   2e1e53fbeb9f500a38a19de08cb5907e
#
_cell.length_a   1.000
_cell.length_b   1.000
_cell.length_c   1.000
_cell.angle_alpha   90.00
_cell.angle_beta   90.00
_cell.angle_gamma   90.00
#
_symmetry.space_group_name_H-M   'P 1'
#
loop_
_entity.id
_entity.type
_entity.pdbx_description
1 polymer ?
#
loop_
_entity_poly.entity_id
_entity_poly.type
_entity_poly.pdbx_seq_one_letter_code
_entity_poly.pdbx_strand_id
1 'polypeptide(L)'
;MGVGATLHLVHPLAFDTSEKAVRRAGLDYWKHVSKIEHPNEDAFWGWVADRPVHLFSSHGKRPYTVCPYAQGDVLVFGRETAGLPETLVAERGAWHIPMTGPTRSLNLANAVAVVVYAALQRLEPPLFADR
;
A
#
# COMPACT_ATOMS: atom_id res chain seq x y z
N MET A 1 7.00 -7.86 5.51
CA MET A 1 7.96 -8.77 6.14
C MET A 1 9.38 -8.55 5.63
N GLY A 2 9.62 -8.68 4.36
CA GLY A 2 10.98 -8.54 3.81
C GLY A 2 11.60 -7.15 3.89
N VAL A 3 10.84 -6.13 4.18
CA VAL A 3 11.27 -4.72 4.16
C VAL A 3 11.02 -3.98 5.47
N GLY A 4 10.61 -4.67 6.52
CA GLY A 4 10.37 -4.07 7.83
C GLY A 4 9.12 -3.20 7.92
N ALA A 5 8.25 -3.22 6.92
CA ALA A 5 6.99 -2.48 6.95
C ALA A 5 5.91 -3.27 7.69
N THR A 6 4.95 -2.55 8.26
CA THR A 6 3.76 -3.15 8.87
C THR A 6 2.60 -3.07 7.88
N LEU A 7 1.93 -4.20 7.68
CA LEU A 7 0.75 -4.28 6.82
C LEU A 7 -0.49 -3.90 7.62
N HIS A 8 -1.26 -2.95 7.12
CA HIS A 8 -2.55 -2.58 7.68
C HIS A 8 -3.67 -3.04 6.77
N LEU A 9 -4.59 -3.82 7.31
CA LEU A 9 -5.75 -4.33 6.59
C LEU A 9 -6.99 -3.62 7.10
N VAL A 10 -7.69 -2.94 6.20
CA VAL A 10 -8.89 -2.17 6.54
C VAL A 10 -10.12 -2.93 6.03
N HIS A 11 -10.94 -3.41 6.96
CA HIS A 11 -12.15 -4.15 6.63
C HIS A 11 -13.27 -3.25 6.09
N PRO A 12 -14.20 -3.77 5.29
CA PRO A 12 -14.29 -5.17 4.89
C PRO A 12 -13.28 -5.56 3.82
N LEU A 13 -12.76 -6.79 3.90
CA LEU A 13 -11.83 -7.34 2.94
C LEU A 13 -12.54 -8.28 1.96
N ALA A 14 -12.00 -8.38 0.75
CA ALA A 14 -12.51 -9.29 -0.27
C ALA A 14 -12.03 -10.76 -0.07
N PHE A 15 -11.15 -10.98 0.91
CA PHE A 15 -10.55 -12.30 1.14
C PHE A 15 -10.48 -12.59 2.64
N ASP A 16 -10.39 -13.89 2.96
CA ASP A 16 -10.26 -14.36 4.32
C ASP A 16 -8.79 -14.35 4.75
N THR A 17 -8.48 -13.66 5.86
CA THR A 17 -7.13 -13.56 6.42
C THR A 17 -6.90 -14.51 7.58
N SER A 18 -7.84 -15.43 7.88
CA SER A 18 -7.65 -16.43 8.92
C SER A 18 -6.42 -17.29 8.62
N GLU A 19 -5.78 -17.80 9.66
CA GLU A 19 -4.61 -18.65 9.50
C GLU A 19 -4.91 -19.88 8.62
N LYS A 20 -6.10 -20.44 8.75
CA LYS A 20 -6.54 -21.59 7.95
C LYS A 20 -6.63 -21.24 6.46
N ALA A 21 -7.26 -20.12 6.11
CA ALA A 21 -7.40 -19.69 4.72
C ALA A 21 -6.03 -19.35 4.11
N VAL A 22 -5.16 -18.72 4.85
CA VAL A 22 -3.82 -18.37 4.42
C VAL A 22 -2.97 -19.62 4.17
N ARG A 23 -3.08 -20.63 5.01
CA ARG A 23 -2.39 -21.90 4.82
C ARG A 23 -2.87 -22.63 3.55
N ARG A 24 -4.17 -22.57 3.25
CA ARG A 24 -4.71 -23.13 2.01
C ARG A 24 -4.11 -22.48 0.77
N ALA A 25 -3.79 -21.20 0.87
CA ALA A 25 -3.16 -20.47 -0.21
C ALA A 25 -1.63 -20.71 -0.28
N GLY A 26 -1.07 -21.52 0.63
CA GLY A 26 0.36 -21.81 0.65
C GLY A 26 1.23 -20.71 1.26
N LEU A 27 0.65 -19.84 2.07
CA LEU A 27 1.36 -18.70 2.67
C LEU A 27 1.76 -18.99 4.11
N ASP A 28 2.64 -19.96 4.33
CA ASP A 28 3.05 -20.37 5.68
C ASP A 28 3.75 -19.28 6.48
N TYR A 29 4.36 -18.31 5.80
CA TYR A 29 5.04 -17.19 6.44
C TYR A 29 4.08 -16.12 7.00
N TRP A 30 2.77 -16.25 6.76
CA TRP A 30 1.76 -15.25 7.14
C TRP A 30 1.79 -14.91 8.63
N LYS A 31 2.01 -15.90 9.48
CA LYS A 31 2.11 -15.71 10.92
C LYS A 31 3.26 -14.81 11.36
N HIS A 32 4.27 -14.64 10.50
CA HIS A 32 5.43 -13.79 10.77
C HIS A 32 5.28 -12.38 10.20
N VAL A 33 4.20 -12.10 9.49
CA VAL A 33 3.94 -10.77 8.94
C VAL A 33 3.48 -9.85 10.06
N SER A 34 4.17 -8.71 10.21
CA SER A 34 3.71 -7.66 11.11
C SER A 34 2.46 -7.03 10.50
N LYS A 35 1.31 -7.22 11.13
CA LYS A 35 0.03 -6.74 10.60
C LYS A 35 -0.86 -6.18 11.68
N ILE A 36 -1.66 -5.20 11.30
CA ILE A 36 -2.69 -4.60 12.12
C ILE A 36 -3.98 -4.59 11.30
N GLU A 37 -5.08 -5.02 11.87
CA GLU A 37 -6.38 -5.01 11.21
C GLU A 37 -7.25 -3.92 11.81
N HIS A 38 -7.91 -3.16 10.95
CA HIS A 38 -8.86 -2.11 11.34
C HIS A 38 -10.27 -2.57 10.96
N PRO A 39 -11.25 -2.49 11.88
CA PRO A 39 -12.60 -2.99 11.61
C PRO A 39 -13.33 -2.25 10.50
N ASN A 40 -12.96 -1.00 10.23
CA ASN A 40 -13.56 -0.17 9.18
C ASN A 40 -12.65 1.00 8.84
N GLU A 41 -13.04 1.78 7.83
CA GLU A 41 -12.27 2.94 7.38
C GLU A 41 -12.17 4.02 8.45
N ASP A 42 -13.24 4.27 9.20
CA ASP A 42 -13.24 5.29 10.25
C ASP A 42 -12.20 4.97 11.33
N ALA A 43 -12.11 3.70 11.73
CA ALA A 43 -11.10 3.26 12.69
C ALA A 43 -9.69 3.44 12.14
N PHE A 44 -9.48 3.15 10.85
CA PHE A 44 -8.20 3.36 10.21
C PHE A 44 -7.81 4.84 10.20
N TRP A 45 -8.71 5.71 9.76
CA TRP A 45 -8.42 7.15 9.71
C TRP A 45 -8.22 7.75 11.10
N GLY A 46 -8.91 7.22 12.12
CA GLY A 46 -8.66 7.60 13.49
C GLY A 46 -7.26 7.22 13.97
N TRP A 47 -6.78 6.04 13.56
CA TRP A 47 -5.42 5.61 13.85
C TRP A 47 -4.38 6.48 13.12
N VAL A 48 -4.64 6.82 11.87
CA VAL A 48 -3.76 7.68 11.08
C VAL A 48 -3.57 9.04 11.75
N ALA A 49 -4.66 9.62 12.22
CA ALA A 49 -4.69 10.95 12.86
C ALA A 49 -3.95 11.99 11.99
N ASP A 50 -2.82 12.49 12.44
CA ASP A 50 -2.02 13.49 11.74
C ASP A 50 -0.74 12.92 11.10
N ARG A 51 -0.62 11.58 11.05
CA ARG A 51 0.52 10.95 10.36
C ARG A 51 0.51 11.30 8.87
N PRO A 52 1.67 11.56 8.27
CA PRO A 52 1.73 11.78 6.82
C PRO A 52 1.24 10.55 6.05
N VAL A 53 0.35 10.77 5.10
CA VAL A 53 -0.29 9.73 4.30
C VAL A 53 -0.09 10.04 2.82
N HIS A 54 0.25 9.01 2.06
CA HIS A 54 0.33 9.09 0.60
C HIS A 54 -0.66 8.09 0.01
N LEU A 55 -1.58 8.58 -0.81
CA LEU A 55 -2.56 7.76 -1.51
C LEU A 55 -2.04 7.39 -2.90
N PHE A 56 -2.30 6.15 -3.31
CA PHE A 56 -1.92 5.67 -4.64
C PHE A 56 -3.16 5.23 -5.40
N SER A 57 -3.36 5.82 -6.57
CA SER A 57 -4.55 5.61 -7.39
C SER A 57 -4.19 5.82 -8.85
N SER A 58 -4.84 5.09 -9.76
CA SER A 58 -4.71 5.32 -11.20
C SER A 58 -5.16 6.72 -11.61
N HIS A 59 -5.92 7.40 -10.77
CA HIS A 59 -6.40 8.77 -10.98
C HIS A 59 -5.48 9.83 -10.35
N GLY A 60 -4.36 9.42 -9.78
CA GLY A 60 -3.37 10.35 -9.21
C GLY A 60 -2.77 11.25 -10.28
N LYS A 61 -2.48 12.48 -9.92
CA LYS A 61 -1.97 13.49 -10.86
C LYS A 61 -0.46 13.43 -11.08
N ARG A 62 0.29 12.98 -10.09
CA ARG A 62 1.75 12.95 -10.15
C ARG A 62 2.26 11.51 -10.02
N PRO A 63 3.40 11.19 -10.65
CA PRO A 63 3.92 9.83 -10.58
C PRO A 63 4.48 9.49 -9.18
N TYR A 64 4.37 8.24 -8.81
CA TYR A 64 4.85 7.73 -7.53
C TYR A 64 6.35 7.98 -7.27
N THR A 65 7.12 8.17 -8.34
CA THR A 65 8.57 8.38 -8.25
C THR A 65 8.96 9.72 -7.63
N VAL A 66 8.07 10.70 -7.67
CA VAL A 66 8.32 12.03 -7.09
C VAL A 66 7.60 12.24 -5.75
N CYS A 67 6.99 11.21 -5.22
CA CYS A 67 6.38 11.26 -3.89
C CYS A 67 7.46 11.48 -2.84
N PRO A 68 7.27 12.44 -1.90
CA PRO A 68 8.28 12.75 -0.90
C PRO A 68 8.23 11.79 0.29
N TYR A 69 8.58 10.52 0.06
CA TYR A 69 8.57 9.51 1.09
C TYR A 69 9.46 9.88 2.27
N ALA A 70 8.97 9.69 3.48
CA ALA A 70 9.71 9.90 4.71
C ALA A 70 9.47 8.74 5.67
N GLN A 71 10.39 8.54 6.59
CA GLN A 71 10.29 7.47 7.58
C GLN A 71 9.02 7.63 8.40
N GLY A 72 8.26 6.54 8.55
CA GLY A 72 7.01 6.54 9.31
C GLY A 72 5.77 6.93 8.52
N ASP A 73 5.93 7.28 7.24
CA ASP A 73 4.78 7.60 6.38
C ASP A 73 3.87 6.39 6.16
N VAL A 74 2.59 6.67 5.95
CA VAL A 74 1.57 5.66 5.66
C VAL A 74 1.27 5.67 4.16
N LEU A 75 1.42 4.51 3.52
CA LEU A 75 1.13 4.33 2.09
C LEU A 75 -0.22 3.62 1.97
N VAL A 76 -1.17 4.23 1.27
CA VAL A 76 -2.55 3.74 1.20
C VAL A 76 -2.91 3.38 -0.23
N PHE A 77 -3.44 2.18 -0.39
CA PHE A 77 -3.89 1.63 -1.67
C PHE A 77 -5.37 1.28 -1.58
N GLY A 78 -6.06 1.38 -2.70
CA GLY A 78 -7.47 1.05 -2.78
C GLY A 78 -7.72 -0.44 -2.98
N ARG A 79 -9.01 -0.78 -3.11
CA ARG A 79 -9.44 -2.14 -3.43
C ARG A 79 -9.04 -2.51 -4.85
N GLU A 80 -8.83 -3.79 -5.09
CA GLU A 80 -8.41 -4.31 -6.39
C GLU A 80 -9.36 -3.92 -7.52
N THR A 81 -10.66 -3.91 -7.27
CA THR A 81 -11.67 -3.65 -8.29
C THR A 81 -12.12 -2.19 -8.33
N ALA A 82 -12.30 -1.55 -7.18
CA ALA A 82 -12.87 -0.22 -7.08
C ALA A 82 -11.83 0.88 -6.89
N GLY A 83 -10.62 0.56 -6.45
CA GLY A 83 -9.62 1.56 -6.09
C GLY A 83 -10.01 2.37 -4.86
N LEU A 84 -9.44 3.54 -4.71
CA LEU A 84 -9.78 4.47 -3.64
C LEU A 84 -11.03 5.28 -4.01
N PRO A 85 -11.84 5.71 -3.02
CA PRO A 85 -12.97 6.59 -3.29
C PRO A 85 -12.53 7.87 -4.00
N GLU A 86 -13.28 8.30 -5.01
CA GLU A 86 -12.96 9.52 -5.78
C GLU A 86 -12.91 10.76 -4.90
N THR A 87 -13.81 10.84 -3.93
CA THR A 87 -13.86 11.96 -2.99
C THR A 87 -12.60 12.06 -2.16
N LEU A 88 -12.06 10.93 -1.73
CA LEU A 88 -10.81 10.87 -0.96
C LEU A 88 -9.62 11.34 -1.81
N VAL A 89 -9.54 10.87 -3.06
CA VAL A 89 -8.47 11.27 -3.99
C VAL A 89 -8.56 12.76 -4.30
N ALA A 90 -9.76 13.29 -4.50
CA ALA A 90 -9.97 14.72 -4.76
C ALA A 90 -9.56 15.58 -3.56
N GLU A 91 -9.86 15.12 -2.34
CA GLU A 91 -9.58 15.86 -1.12
C GLU A 91 -8.09 15.85 -0.75
N ARG A 92 -7.43 14.69 -0.82
CA ARG A 92 -6.06 14.52 -0.35
C ARG A 92 -5.01 14.50 -1.45
N GLY A 93 -5.42 14.33 -2.70
CA GLY A 93 -4.50 14.08 -3.81
C GLY A 93 -3.99 12.64 -3.79
N ALA A 94 -3.45 12.19 -4.90
CA ALA A 94 -2.90 10.85 -5.03
C ALA A 94 -1.75 10.84 -6.03
N TRP A 95 -0.97 9.78 -5.95
CA TRP A 95 0.15 9.49 -6.84
C TRP A 95 -0.23 8.31 -7.72
N HIS A 96 0.29 8.24 -8.94
CA HIS A 96 0.00 7.14 -9.85
C HIS A 96 1.25 6.38 -10.26
N ILE A 97 1.07 5.13 -10.68
CA ILE A 97 2.10 4.35 -11.34
C ILE A 97 1.83 4.46 -12.83
N PRO A 98 2.74 5.04 -13.63
CA PRO A 98 2.52 5.22 -15.07
C PRO A 98 2.32 3.90 -15.78
N MET A 99 1.35 3.87 -16.71
CA MET A 99 1.03 2.70 -17.54
C MET A 99 1.06 3.12 -18.99
N THR A 100 1.79 2.40 -19.82
CA THR A 100 1.92 2.70 -21.25
C THR A 100 1.05 1.81 -22.14
N GLY A 101 0.51 0.73 -21.59
CA GLY A 101 -0.34 -0.20 -22.32
C GLY A 101 -1.83 0.08 -22.11
N PRO A 102 -2.68 -0.79 -22.64
CA PRO A 102 -4.13 -0.66 -22.50
C PRO A 102 -4.63 -0.93 -21.09
N THR A 103 -3.83 -1.56 -20.25
CA THR A 103 -4.16 -1.82 -18.84
C THR A 103 -4.08 -0.54 -18.04
N ARG A 104 -5.10 -0.28 -17.23
CA ARG A 104 -5.20 0.96 -16.44
C ARG A 104 -4.47 0.92 -15.11
N SER A 105 -4.24 -0.26 -14.57
CA SER A 105 -3.60 -0.41 -13.26
C SER A 105 -2.87 -1.74 -13.16
N LEU A 106 -1.90 -1.80 -12.26
CA LEU A 106 -1.23 -3.04 -11.89
C LEU A 106 -2.12 -3.84 -10.91
N ASN A 107 -1.87 -5.13 -10.85
CA ASN A 107 -2.36 -5.96 -9.75
C ASN A 107 -1.97 -5.28 -8.42
N LEU A 108 -2.85 -5.32 -7.43
CA LEU A 108 -2.66 -4.60 -6.17
C LEU A 108 -1.34 -4.98 -5.47
N ALA A 109 -1.04 -6.25 -5.36
CA ALA A 109 0.19 -6.70 -4.70
C ALA A 109 1.43 -6.18 -5.44
N ASN A 110 1.39 -6.17 -6.77
CA ASN A 110 2.48 -5.63 -7.58
C ASN A 110 2.62 -4.12 -7.40
N ALA A 111 1.52 -3.39 -7.35
CA ALA A 111 1.52 -1.96 -7.10
C ALA A 111 2.16 -1.63 -5.74
N VAL A 112 1.78 -2.37 -4.71
CA VAL A 112 2.35 -2.21 -3.36
C VAL A 112 3.86 -2.46 -3.39
N ALA A 113 4.30 -3.53 -4.04
CA ALA A 113 5.72 -3.84 -4.13
C ALA A 113 6.51 -2.73 -4.83
N VAL A 114 6.01 -2.24 -5.96
CA VAL A 114 6.65 -1.17 -6.74
C VAL A 114 6.82 0.09 -5.87
N VAL A 115 5.76 0.52 -5.21
CA VAL A 115 5.77 1.74 -4.40
C VAL A 115 6.65 1.59 -3.16
N VAL A 116 6.56 0.45 -2.47
CA VAL A 116 7.36 0.20 -1.27
C VAL A 116 8.85 0.25 -1.60
N TYR A 117 9.27 -0.36 -2.72
CA TYR A 117 10.68 -0.30 -3.12
C TYR A 117 11.11 1.09 -3.58
N ALA A 118 10.23 1.89 -4.14
CA ALA A 118 10.54 3.29 -4.43
C ALA A 118 10.78 4.08 -3.14
N ALA A 119 9.95 3.85 -2.13
CA ALA A 119 10.13 4.46 -0.81
C ALA A 119 11.45 4.01 -0.16
N LEU A 120 11.74 2.73 -0.20
CA LEU A 120 12.98 2.18 0.38
C LEU A 120 14.24 2.75 -0.29
N GLN A 121 14.22 2.90 -1.61
CA GLN A 121 15.36 3.47 -2.34
C GLN A 121 15.67 4.86 -1.84
N ARG A 122 14.64 5.62 -1.47
CA ARG A 122 14.79 6.98 -0.96
C ARG A 122 15.21 7.01 0.52
N LEU A 123 14.66 6.09 1.33
CA LEU A 123 14.86 6.09 2.77
C LEU A 123 16.12 5.34 3.20
N GLU A 124 16.48 4.30 2.48
CA GLU A 124 17.60 3.42 2.83
C GLU A 124 18.47 3.13 1.60
N PRO A 125 19.12 4.18 1.04
CA PRO A 125 19.96 4.01 -0.15
C PRO A 125 21.01 2.90 -0.05
N PRO A 126 21.62 2.61 1.11
CA PRO A 126 22.61 1.52 1.20
C PRO A 126 22.09 0.15 0.79
N LEU A 127 20.79 -0.10 0.89
CA LEU A 127 20.22 -1.39 0.43
C LEU A 127 20.38 -1.59 -1.07
N PHE A 128 20.58 -0.52 -1.82
CA PHE A 128 20.64 -0.53 -3.28
C PHE A 128 22.07 -0.37 -3.81
N ALA A 129 23.05 -0.41 -2.92
CA ALA A 129 24.44 -0.35 -3.31
C ALA A 129 24.91 -1.70 -3.89
N ASP A 130 25.97 -1.67 -4.68
CA ASP A 130 26.60 -2.88 -5.22
C ASP A 130 27.13 -3.76 -4.06
N ARG A 131 27.02 -5.04 -4.26
CA ARG A 131 27.57 -6.02 -3.32
C ARG A 131 28.99 -6.41 -3.69
#